data_d0e0e4ff0651cf237003bcd4c49c207b
#
_entry.id   d0e0e4ff0651cf237003bcd4c49c207b
#
_cell.length_a   1.000
_cell.length_b   1.000
_cell.length_c   1.000
_cell.angle_alpha   90.00
_cell.angle_beta   90.00
_cell.angle_gamma   90.00
#
_symmetry.space_group_name_H-M   'P 1'
#
loop_
_entity.id
_entity.type
_entity.pdbx_description
1 polymer ?
#
loop_
_entity_poly.entity_id
_entity_poly.type
_entity_poly.pdbx_seq_one_letter_code
_entity_poly.pdbx_strand_id
1 'polypeptide(L)'
;MVARGYASLTFLHEAAEYISTLDVPAYVYHLGDFDPSGVNAGEKINEALREMAPNADIFFERIAVTPEQIAAWDLPTRPTKTSDSRAKGFDRDSVELDAIDPETLRALVREAIKRHLPPHQLVVLKAAEESERTQIRYFVDAASI
;
A
#
# COMPACT_ATOMS: atom_id res chain seq x y z
N MET A 1 -3.98 8.16 0.09
CA MET A 1 -4.41 8.08 -1.34
C MET A 1 -4.20 6.65 -1.83
N VAL A 2 -5.00 6.17 -2.77
CA VAL A 2 -4.90 4.80 -3.32
C VAL A 2 -4.94 4.87 -4.85
N ALA A 3 -3.99 4.21 -5.52
CA ALA A 3 -3.97 4.07 -6.97
C ALA A 3 -4.16 2.59 -7.38
N ARG A 4 -4.62 2.33 -8.61
CA ARG A 4 -4.72 1.01 -9.22
C ARG A 4 -3.91 0.96 -10.51
N GLY A 5 -3.09 -0.07 -10.67
CA GLY A 5 -2.22 -0.24 -11.82
C GLY A 5 -1.20 0.90 -11.94
N TYR A 6 -0.91 1.33 -13.17
CA TYR A 6 -0.09 2.53 -13.38
C TYR A 6 -0.83 3.76 -12.91
N ALA A 7 -0.25 4.48 -11.93
CA ALA A 7 -0.81 5.74 -11.46
C ALA A 7 -0.78 6.77 -12.60
N SER A 8 -1.88 7.53 -12.76
CA SER A 8 -1.91 8.63 -13.72
C SER A 8 -0.97 9.75 -13.29
N LEU A 9 -0.46 10.51 -14.25
CA LEU A 9 0.40 11.66 -13.96
C LEU A 9 -0.29 12.68 -13.04
N THR A 10 -1.59 12.91 -13.25
CA THR A 10 -2.39 13.79 -12.39
C THR A 10 -2.44 13.28 -10.94
N PHE A 11 -2.68 11.99 -10.75
CA PHE A 11 -2.69 11.39 -9.41
C PHE A 11 -1.34 11.52 -8.71
N LEU A 12 -0.23 11.30 -9.44
CA LEU A 12 1.12 11.42 -8.88
C LEU A 12 1.45 12.86 -8.53
N HIS A 13 1.01 13.81 -9.35
CA HIS A 13 1.19 15.24 -9.08
C HIS A 13 0.43 15.67 -7.82
N GLU A 14 -0.86 15.35 -7.73
CA GLU A 14 -1.67 15.65 -6.55
C GLU A 14 -1.09 15.00 -5.27
N ALA A 15 -0.59 13.76 -5.37
CA ALA A 15 0.06 13.09 -4.26
C ALA A 15 1.36 13.81 -3.85
N ALA A 16 2.18 14.21 -4.81
CA ALA A 16 3.44 14.92 -4.57
C ALA A 16 3.21 16.32 -3.99
N GLU A 17 2.20 17.06 -4.49
CA GLU A 17 1.79 18.33 -3.91
C GLU A 17 1.40 18.17 -2.44
N TYR A 18 0.54 17.19 -2.13
CA TYR A 18 0.15 16.92 -0.76
C TYR A 18 1.35 16.54 0.12
N ILE A 19 2.21 15.62 -0.35
CA ILE A 19 3.42 15.19 0.36
C ILE A 19 4.34 16.38 0.64
N SER A 20 4.47 17.32 -0.31
CA SER A 20 5.30 18.52 -0.16
C SER A 20 4.79 19.49 0.91
N THR A 21 3.53 19.38 1.34
CA THR A 21 2.96 20.19 2.44
C THR A 21 3.19 19.60 3.82
N LEU A 22 3.73 18.38 3.89
CA LEU A 22 3.95 17.68 5.16
C LEU A 22 5.29 18.08 5.79
N ASP A 23 5.26 18.41 7.09
CA ASP A 23 6.47 18.62 7.91
C ASP A 23 6.95 17.30 8.56
N VAL A 24 6.46 16.15 8.08
CA VAL A 24 6.78 14.83 8.59
C VAL A 24 7.05 13.86 7.44
N PRO A 25 7.81 12.77 7.67
CA PRO A 25 8.07 11.77 6.64
C PRO A 25 6.80 11.18 6.04
N ALA A 26 6.80 10.99 4.72
CA ALA A 26 5.73 10.33 3.97
C ALA A 26 6.10 8.86 3.69
N TYR A 27 5.24 7.94 4.10
CA TYR A 27 5.42 6.51 3.86
C TYR A 27 4.50 6.03 2.74
N VAL A 28 5.08 5.50 1.68
CA VAL A 28 4.39 5.02 0.49
C VAL A 28 4.51 3.51 0.41
N TYR A 29 3.39 2.81 0.54
CA TYR A 29 3.33 1.36 0.47
C TYR A 29 2.78 0.90 -0.88
N HIS A 30 3.53 0.05 -1.55
CA HIS A 30 3.17 -0.51 -2.84
C HIS A 30 2.76 -1.98 -2.69
N LEU A 31 1.58 -2.30 -3.23
CA LEU A 31 1.09 -3.65 -3.42
C LEU A 31 0.83 -3.84 -4.92
N GLY A 32 1.37 -4.89 -5.50
CA GLY A 32 1.19 -5.16 -6.93
C GLY A 32 1.76 -6.51 -7.30
N ASP A 33 1.40 -6.98 -8.50
CA ASP A 33 1.88 -8.24 -9.05
C ASP A 33 3.41 -8.28 -9.08
N PHE A 34 3.96 -9.45 -8.81
CA PHE A 34 5.38 -9.69 -9.00
C PHE A 34 5.62 -10.16 -10.42
N ASP A 35 5.61 -9.23 -11.34
CA ASP A 35 5.94 -9.40 -12.75
C ASP A 35 6.71 -8.16 -13.27
N PRO A 36 7.28 -8.19 -14.49
CA PRO A 36 8.02 -7.03 -15.02
C PRO A 36 7.23 -5.73 -15.03
N SER A 37 5.92 -5.78 -15.30
CA SER A 37 5.04 -4.62 -15.33
C SER A 37 4.75 -4.07 -13.94
N GLY A 38 4.42 -4.94 -12.98
CA GLY A 38 4.08 -4.56 -11.61
C GLY A 38 5.29 -4.05 -10.84
N VAL A 39 6.48 -4.64 -11.06
CA VAL A 39 7.72 -4.13 -10.48
C VAL A 39 8.05 -2.75 -11.06
N ASN A 40 8.05 -2.62 -12.39
CA ASN A 40 8.31 -1.35 -13.06
C ASN A 40 7.30 -0.25 -12.67
N ALA A 41 6.02 -0.60 -12.50
CA ALA A 41 5.01 0.36 -12.05
C ALA A 41 5.36 0.95 -10.67
N GLY A 42 5.77 0.13 -9.72
CA GLY A 42 6.22 0.59 -8.41
C GLY A 42 7.45 1.50 -8.47
N GLU A 43 8.45 1.11 -9.27
CA GLU A 43 9.65 1.92 -9.49
C GLU A 43 9.32 3.29 -10.08
N LYS A 44 8.45 3.33 -11.10
CA LYS A 44 8.03 4.59 -11.74
C LYS A 44 7.24 5.50 -10.80
N ILE A 45 6.41 4.94 -9.93
CA ILE A 45 5.72 5.71 -8.88
C ILE A 45 6.75 6.34 -7.94
N ASN A 46 7.72 5.57 -7.46
CA ASN A 46 8.76 6.05 -6.55
C ASN A 46 9.62 7.16 -7.21
N GLU A 47 10.07 6.94 -8.45
CA GLU A 47 10.83 7.92 -9.22
C GLU A 47 10.05 9.24 -9.37
N ALA A 48 8.79 9.15 -9.84
CA ALA A 48 7.96 10.32 -10.09
C ALA A 48 7.65 11.13 -8.81
N LEU A 49 7.36 10.46 -7.70
CA LEU A 49 7.12 11.15 -6.42
C LEU A 49 8.36 11.89 -5.94
N ARG A 50 9.56 11.29 -6.07
CA ARG A 50 10.82 11.96 -5.69
C ARG A 50 11.18 13.12 -6.62
N GLU A 51 10.86 13.00 -7.90
CA GLU A 51 11.07 14.07 -8.88
C GLU A 51 10.13 15.26 -8.63
N MET A 52 8.85 14.97 -8.35
CA MET A 52 7.82 16.00 -8.14
C MET A 52 7.83 16.62 -6.73
N ALA A 53 8.37 15.91 -5.73
CA ALA A 53 8.49 16.39 -4.34
C ALA A 53 9.94 16.23 -3.83
N PRO A 54 10.93 16.94 -4.44
CA PRO A 54 12.36 16.70 -4.21
C PRO A 54 12.84 17.04 -2.79
N ASN A 55 12.10 17.86 -2.06
CA ASN A 55 12.44 18.26 -0.69
C ASN A 55 11.69 17.45 0.39
N ALA A 56 10.82 16.54 -0.02
CA ALA A 56 10.05 15.74 0.90
C ALA A 56 10.83 14.48 1.32
N ASP A 57 10.67 14.09 2.58
CA ASP A 57 11.24 12.84 3.11
C ASP A 57 10.29 11.68 2.78
N ILE A 58 10.57 10.95 1.69
CA ILE A 58 9.71 9.89 1.16
C ILE A 58 10.35 8.53 1.37
N PHE A 59 9.65 7.65 2.11
CA PHE A 59 9.98 6.24 2.28
C PHE A 59 9.05 5.38 1.45
N PHE A 60 9.59 4.78 0.38
CA PHE A 60 8.84 3.88 -0.50
C PHE A 60 9.19 2.43 -0.19
N GLU A 61 8.17 1.61 0.06
CA GLU A 61 8.32 0.18 0.35
C GLU A 61 7.30 -0.65 -0.45
N ARG A 62 7.79 -1.67 -1.15
CA ARG A 62 6.92 -2.71 -1.71
C ARG A 62 6.62 -3.73 -0.62
N ILE A 63 5.35 -3.81 -0.18
CA ILE A 63 4.90 -4.71 0.89
C ILE A 63 4.20 -5.99 0.38
N ALA A 64 3.82 -6.06 -0.90
CA ALA A 64 3.36 -7.26 -1.63
C ALA A 64 3.42 -7.04 -3.16
N VAL A 65 3.65 -8.03 -4.00
CA VAL A 65 4.19 -9.36 -3.69
C VAL A 65 5.70 -9.26 -3.68
N THR A 66 6.38 -9.89 -2.74
CA THR A 66 7.85 -9.91 -2.66
C THR A 66 8.41 -11.31 -2.89
N PRO A 67 9.69 -11.44 -3.32
CA PRO A 67 10.35 -12.74 -3.49
C PRO A 67 10.32 -13.60 -2.22
N GLU A 68 10.48 -12.97 -1.05
CA GLU A 68 10.47 -13.62 0.25
C GLU A 68 9.09 -14.23 0.54
N GLN A 69 8.01 -13.50 0.21
CA GLN A 69 6.63 -13.98 0.37
C GLN A 69 6.34 -15.15 -0.58
N ILE A 70 6.82 -15.07 -1.83
CA ILE A 70 6.66 -16.15 -2.81
C ILE A 70 7.24 -17.45 -2.25
N ALA A 71 8.47 -17.38 -1.73
CA ALA A 71 9.17 -18.53 -1.19
C ALA A 71 8.56 -19.02 0.14
N ALA A 72 8.21 -18.11 1.05
CA ALA A 72 7.73 -18.46 2.38
C ALA A 72 6.30 -19.01 2.39
N TRP A 73 5.46 -18.57 1.45
CA TRP A 73 4.04 -18.94 1.38
C TRP A 73 3.73 -19.89 0.23
N ASP A 74 4.75 -20.36 -0.50
CA ASP A 74 4.59 -21.25 -1.66
C ASP A 74 3.53 -20.74 -2.65
N LEU A 75 3.62 -19.44 -2.99
CA LEU A 75 2.63 -18.81 -3.84
C LEU A 75 2.65 -19.38 -5.26
N PRO A 76 1.49 -19.54 -5.91
CA PRO A 76 1.41 -20.06 -7.27
C PRO A 76 2.12 -19.14 -8.27
N THR A 77 3.09 -19.70 -8.99
CA THR A 77 3.88 -18.98 -9.98
C THR A 77 3.40 -19.27 -11.39
N ARG A 78 3.64 -18.33 -12.31
CA ARG A 78 3.44 -18.51 -13.75
C ARG A 78 4.70 -18.10 -14.50
N PRO A 79 5.03 -18.77 -15.63
CA PRO A 79 6.11 -18.32 -16.49
C PRO A 79 5.90 -16.87 -16.93
N THR A 80 6.93 -16.06 -16.76
CA THR A 80 6.88 -14.66 -17.22
C THR A 80 6.78 -14.59 -18.74
N LYS A 81 5.86 -13.76 -19.25
CA LYS A 81 5.66 -13.58 -20.69
C LYS A 81 6.88 -12.90 -21.30
N THR A 82 7.63 -13.64 -22.12
CA THR A 82 8.84 -13.16 -22.82
C THR A 82 8.56 -12.09 -23.88
N SER A 83 7.29 -11.92 -24.28
CA SER A 83 6.87 -10.88 -25.23
C SER A 83 6.84 -9.46 -24.62
N ASP A 84 6.92 -9.32 -23.32
CA ASP A 84 7.02 -8.01 -22.66
C ASP A 84 8.46 -7.50 -22.77
N SER A 85 8.65 -6.34 -23.39
CA SER A 85 9.97 -5.70 -23.52
C SER A 85 10.64 -5.42 -22.16
N ARG A 86 9.84 -5.33 -21.09
CA ARG A 86 10.26 -5.15 -19.70
C ARG A 86 10.72 -6.44 -19.03
N ALA A 87 10.42 -7.62 -19.63
CA ALA A 87 10.91 -8.91 -19.16
C ALA A 87 12.42 -9.08 -19.35
N LYS A 88 13.07 -8.17 -20.07
CA LYS A 88 14.51 -8.21 -20.33
C LYS A 88 15.28 -7.98 -19.03
N GLY A 89 15.78 -9.07 -18.43
CA GLY A 89 16.45 -9.05 -17.12
C GLY A 89 15.59 -9.50 -15.93
N PHE A 90 14.32 -9.83 -16.16
CA PHE A 90 13.46 -10.44 -15.15
C PHE A 90 13.56 -11.97 -15.25
N ASP A 91 14.44 -12.55 -14.48
CA ASP A 91 14.77 -13.99 -14.49
C ASP A 91 14.00 -14.76 -13.40
N ARG A 92 12.71 -14.49 -13.27
CA ARG A 92 11.83 -15.10 -12.26
C ARG A 92 10.45 -15.35 -12.84
N ASP A 93 9.75 -16.31 -12.25
CA ASP A 93 8.34 -16.51 -12.52
C ASP A 93 7.49 -15.36 -11.96
N SER A 94 6.37 -15.10 -12.63
CA SER A 94 5.41 -14.07 -12.24
C SER A 94 4.42 -14.60 -11.19
N VAL A 95 4.02 -13.74 -10.27
CA VAL A 95 2.99 -14.01 -9.25
C VAL A 95 2.00 -12.85 -9.19
N GLU A 96 0.72 -13.15 -9.24
CA GLU A 96 -0.33 -12.13 -9.12
C GLU A 96 -0.59 -11.77 -7.65
N LEU A 97 -0.99 -10.54 -7.40
CA LEU A 97 -1.30 -10.05 -6.05
C LEU A 97 -2.47 -10.83 -5.41
N ASP A 98 -3.43 -11.28 -6.23
CA ASP A 98 -4.59 -12.06 -5.80
C ASP A 98 -4.25 -13.50 -5.39
N ALA A 99 -3.01 -13.96 -5.61
CA ALA A 99 -2.49 -15.19 -5.01
C ALA A 99 -2.38 -15.12 -3.49
N ILE A 100 -2.36 -13.90 -2.92
CA ILE A 100 -2.39 -13.66 -1.48
C ILE A 100 -3.84 -13.40 -1.06
N ASP A 101 -4.31 -14.12 -0.05
CA ASP A 101 -5.66 -13.93 0.43
C ASP A 101 -5.92 -12.51 0.96
N PRO A 102 -7.16 -11.98 0.84
CA PRO A 102 -7.48 -10.61 1.21
C PRO A 102 -7.25 -10.26 2.69
N GLU A 103 -7.37 -11.23 3.60
CA GLU A 103 -7.13 -10.97 5.03
C GLU A 103 -5.64 -10.77 5.30
N THR A 104 -4.79 -11.58 4.66
CA THR A 104 -3.33 -11.43 4.72
C THR A 104 -2.90 -10.08 4.13
N LEU A 105 -3.45 -9.66 2.98
CA LEU A 105 -3.18 -8.33 2.42
C LEU A 105 -3.58 -7.20 3.37
N ARG A 106 -4.76 -7.29 3.99
CA ARG A 106 -5.19 -6.31 4.99
C ARG A 106 -4.28 -6.29 6.21
N ALA A 107 -3.81 -7.46 6.65
CA ALA A 107 -2.88 -7.57 7.76
C ALA A 107 -1.54 -6.90 7.44
N LEU A 108 -0.97 -7.11 6.24
CA LEU A 108 0.24 -6.45 5.78
C LEU A 108 0.11 -4.93 5.83
N VAL A 109 -0.96 -4.38 5.25
CA VAL A 109 -1.22 -2.94 5.26
C VAL A 109 -1.35 -2.41 6.69
N ARG A 110 -2.12 -3.11 7.53
CA ARG A 110 -2.32 -2.73 8.93
C ARG A 110 -1.01 -2.70 9.71
N GLU A 111 -0.19 -3.71 9.55
CA GLU A 111 1.11 -3.78 10.25
C GLU A 111 2.09 -2.73 9.70
N ALA A 112 2.07 -2.47 8.39
CA ALA A 112 2.85 -1.39 7.79
C ALA A 112 2.51 -0.02 8.39
N ILE A 113 1.22 0.29 8.53
CA ILE A 113 0.75 1.55 9.16
C ILE A 113 1.10 1.60 10.65
N LYS A 114 0.88 0.51 11.39
CA LYS A 114 1.15 0.46 12.83
C LYS A 114 2.61 0.72 13.19
N ARG A 115 3.56 0.40 12.31
CA ARG A 115 4.99 0.68 12.53
C ARG A 115 5.28 2.16 12.82
N HIS A 116 4.40 3.06 12.35
CA HIS A 116 4.57 4.51 12.47
C HIS A 116 3.66 5.15 13.52
N LEU A 117 2.82 4.35 14.19
CA LEU A 117 1.88 4.84 15.19
C LEU A 117 2.36 4.45 16.59
N PRO A 118 2.49 5.42 17.51
CA PRO A 118 2.78 5.09 18.91
C PRO A 118 1.71 4.12 19.47
N PRO A 119 2.10 3.00 20.10
CA PRO A 119 1.16 1.97 20.56
C PRO A 119 0.06 2.52 21.49
N HIS A 120 0.39 3.47 22.35
CA HIS A 120 -0.57 4.08 23.28
C HIS A 120 -1.63 4.93 22.56
N GLN A 121 -1.27 5.62 21.46
CA GLN A 121 -2.22 6.42 20.69
C GLN A 121 -3.27 5.54 20.00
N LEU A 122 -2.87 4.37 19.49
CA LEU A 122 -3.82 3.39 18.94
C LEU A 122 -4.83 2.89 19.96
N VAL A 123 -4.39 2.66 21.21
CA VAL A 123 -5.28 2.25 22.29
C VAL A 123 -6.28 3.34 22.61
N VAL A 124 -5.81 4.60 22.73
CA VAL A 124 -6.69 5.74 23.02
C VAL A 124 -7.70 5.97 21.89
N LEU A 125 -7.25 5.94 20.64
CA LEU A 125 -8.14 6.11 19.48
C LEU A 125 -9.22 5.03 19.40
N LYS A 126 -8.86 3.76 19.64
CA LYS A 126 -9.83 2.67 19.67
C LYS A 126 -10.84 2.81 20.81
N ALA A 127 -10.40 3.23 21.97
CA ALA A 127 -11.28 3.47 23.11
C ALA A 127 -12.25 4.63 22.83
N ALA A 128 -11.76 5.71 22.21
CA ALA A 128 -12.59 6.84 21.81
C ALA A 128 -13.63 6.40 20.75
N GLU A 129 -13.21 5.69 19.71
CA GLU A 129 -14.09 5.18 18.65
C GLU A 129 -15.20 4.28 19.22
N GLU A 130 -14.86 3.35 20.13
CA GLU A 130 -15.85 2.45 20.73
C GLU A 130 -16.84 3.22 21.64
N SER A 131 -16.36 4.25 22.34
CA SER A 131 -17.21 5.14 23.13
C SER A 131 -18.21 5.87 22.23
N GLU A 132 -17.74 6.46 21.13
CA GLU A 132 -18.60 7.16 20.15
C GLU A 132 -19.61 6.21 19.50
N ARG A 133 -19.19 5.02 19.11
CA ARG A 133 -20.09 3.98 18.57
C ARG A 133 -21.19 3.59 19.56
N THR A 134 -20.84 3.47 20.82
CA THR A 134 -21.81 3.15 21.89
C THR A 134 -22.83 4.27 22.06
N GLN A 135 -22.39 5.53 22.04
CA GLN A 135 -23.28 6.68 22.09
C GLN A 135 -24.24 6.73 20.90
N ILE A 136 -23.71 6.53 19.68
CA ILE A 136 -24.54 6.52 18.47
C ILE A 136 -25.58 5.40 18.54
N ARG A 137 -25.22 4.19 18.95
CA ARG A 137 -26.17 3.10 19.14
C ARG A 137 -27.28 3.46 20.13
N TYR A 138 -26.92 4.03 21.27
CA TYR A 138 -27.89 4.48 22.26
C TYR A 138 -28.89 5.49 21.68
N PHE A 139 -28.43 6.47 20.90
CA PHE A 139 -29.33 7.43 20.25
C PHE A 139 -30.23 6.82 19.19
N VAL A 140 -29.72 5.87 18.40
CA VAL A 140 -30.51 5.16 17.39
C VAL A 140 -31.58 4.32 18.05
N ASP A 141 -31.25 3.59 19.11
CA ASP A 141 -32.19 2.73 19.84
C ASP A 141 -33.26 3.58 20.54
N ALA A 142 -32.88 4.73 21.12
CA ALA A 142 -33.83 5.67 21.75
C ALA A 142 -34.77 6.36 20.75
N ALA A 143 -34.33 6.58 19.52
CA ALA A 143 -35.15 7.19 18.46
C ALA A 143 -36.06 6.17 17.76
N SER A 144 -35.91 4.89 18.02
CA SER A 144 -36.71 3.80 17.41
C SER A 144 -37.88 3.34 18.28
N ILE A 145 -38.15 4.05 19.40
CA ILE A 145 -39.29 3.88 20.30
C ILE A 145 -40.32 5.02 20.04
#